data_caf045a255723f3109e3afad9297fffc
#
_entry.id   caf045a255723f3109e3afad9297fffc
#
_cell.length_a   1.000
_cell.length_b   1.000
_cell.length_c   1.000
_cell.angle_alpha   90.00
_cell.angle_beta   90.00
_cell.angle_gamma   90.00
#
_symmetry.space_group_name_H-M   'P 1'
#
loop_
_entity.id
_entity.type
_entity.pdbx_description
1 polymer ?
#
loop_
_entity_poly.entity_id
_entity_poly.type
_entity_poly.pdbx_seq_one_letter_code
_entity_poly.pdbx_strand_id
1 'polypeptide(L)'
;KQQPLSRKQIEKLNVLEQICRQQNEMYEGRRHKVENRIVSVHQPWIRPIVRGKLTAKVEFGAKVALSLENGYARIETLSWEAFNESKTLIDSCERYFERNGCYPERILADKIYRNRENLQYCDLRGIKLHGPKLGRPPKDKALYNEQKWMEKQEAGERNAVEGKFGEAKQRYGLDRVMTRLSVSSESVIHLIFLVTNLKKRLGDLLFKLLKALLFSQFRSRPAISSVTQ
;
A
#
# COMPACT_ATOMS: atom_id res chain seq x y z
N LYS A 1 37.45 27.97 27.35
CA LYS A 1 36.49 28.63 26.49
C LYS A 1 35.66 27.54 25.81
N GLN A 2 34.40 27.40 26.19
CA GLN A 2 33.49 26.45 25.50
C GLN A 2 33.24 26.99 24.11
N GLN A 3 33.49 26.16 23.08
CA GLN A 3 33.15 26.52 21.71
C GLN A 3 31.62 26.51 21.54
N PRO A 4 31.03 27.51 20.85
CA PRO A 4 29.61 27.50 20.59
C PRO A 4 29.19 26.29 19.79
N LEU A 5 28.05 25.69 20.15
CA LEU A 5 27.49 24.54 19.46
C LEU A 5 27.14 24.90 18.01
N SER A 6 27.47 24.02 17.09
CA SER A 6 27.03 24.14 15.70
C SER A 6 25.50 23.98 15.60
N ARG A 7 24.87 24.52 14.56
CA ARG A 7 23.44 24.38 14.30
C ARG A 7 22.94 22.92 14.36
N LYS A 8 23.72 21.99 13.78
CA LYS A 8 23.40 20.55 13.81
C LYS A 8 23.44 19.94 15.22
N GLN A 9 24.33 20.45 16.08
CA GLN A 9 24.42 20.01 17.47
C GLN A 9 23.25 20.54 18.28
N ILE A 10 22.84 21.79 18.05
CA ILE A 10 21.65 22.38 18.67
C ILE A 10 20.39 21.62 18.27
N GLU A 11 20.21 21.31 16.96
CA GLU A 11 19.08 20.52 16.49
C GLU A 11 19.01 19.13 17.15
N LYS A 12 20.16 18.45 17.29
CA LYS A 12 20.22 17.17 18.00
C LYS A 12 19.91 17.29 19.48
N LEU A 13 20.39 18.35 20.13
CA LEU A 13 20.13 18.59 21.54
C LEU A 13 18.62 18.79 21.78
N ASN A 14 17.97 19.58 20.95
CA ASN A 14 16.52 19.78 21.03
C ASN A 14 15.74 18.46 20.89
N VAL A 15 16.15 17.57 19.98
CA VAL A 15 15.55 16.23 19.83
C VAL A 15 15.77 15.38 21.09
N LEU A 16 16.96 15.40 21.67
CA LEU A 16 17.27 14.70 22.91
C LEU A 16 16.44 15.21 24.08
N GLU A 17 16.29 16.52 24.22
CA GLU A 17 15.44 17.13 25.24
C GLU A 17 13.98 16.70 25.11
N GLN A 18 13.45 16.66 23.87
CA GLN A 18 12.11 16.15 23.62
C GLN A 18 11.95 14.69 23.99
N ILE A 19 12.94 13.84 23.65
CA ILE A 19 12.94 12.42 24.03
C ILE A 19 12.95 12.28 25.56
N CYS A 20 13.82 13.00 26.25
CA CYS A 20 13.87 12.98 27.72
C CYS A 20 12.53 13.40 28.33
N ARG A 21 11.91 14.47 27.84
CA ARG A 21 10.59 14.91 28.28
C ARG A 21 9.51 13.84 28.08
N GLN A 22 9.46 13.23 26.89
CA GLN A 22 8.53 12.15 26.60
C GLN A 22 8.74 10.91 27.47
N GLN A 23 10.00 10.55 27.77
CA GLN A 23 10.32 9.42 28.65
C GLN A 23 9.89 9.71 30.09
N ASN A 24 10.14 10.91 30.61
CA ASN A 24 9.71 11.34 31.94
C ASN A 24 8.18 11.34 32.05
N GLU A 25 7.47 11.90 31.05
CA GLU A 25 5.99 11.86 31.02
C GLU A 25 5.43 10.45 31.07
N MET A 26 6.04 9.52 30.32
CA MET A 26 5.63 8.11 30.34
C MET A 26 5.94 7.44 31.69
N TYR A 27 7.08 7.74 32.27
CA TYR A 27 7.49 7.20 33.56
C TYR A 27 6.59 7.68 34.71
N GLU A 28 6.39 8.98 34.84
CA GLU A 28 5.55 9.61 35.86
C GLU A 28 4.08 9.20 35.69
N GLY A 29 3.60 9.19 34.45
CA GLY A 29 2.23 8.79 34.12
C GLY A 29 2.00 7.27 34.14
N ARG A 30 3.02 6.44 34.42
CA ARG A 30 2.99 4.97 34.31
C ARG A 30 2.34 4.49 33.00
N ARG A 31 2.64 5.20 31.90
CA ARG A 31 2.07 4.95 30.57
C ARG A 31 3.18 4.50 29.61
N HIS A 32 2.83 3.64 28.66
CA HIS A 32 3.75 3.20 27.59
C HIS A 32 3.55 3.97 26.29
N LYS A 33 2.67 4.96 26.28
CA LYS A 33 2.32 5.75 25.08
C LYS A 33 2.39 7.23 25.40
N VAL A 34 2.97 7.99 24.48
CA VAL A 34 2.97 9.44 24.45
C VAL A 34 2.69 9.90 23.01
N GLU A 35 2.05 11.03 22.87
CA GLU A 35 1.76 11.60 21.55
C GLU A 35 3.05 11.96 20.82
N ASN A 36 3.06 11.76 19.51
CA ASN A 36 4.21 12.07 18.64
C ASN A 36 5.55 11.48 19.11
N ARG A 37 5.52 10.27 19.71
CA ARG A 37 6.68 9.63 20.30
C ARG A 37 7.85 9.57 19.32
N ILE A 38 8.99 10.15 19.72
CA ILE A 38 10.25 10.07 18.99
C ILE A 38 10.97 8.79 19.39
N VAL A 39 11.38 8.00 18.39
CA VAL A 39 12.04 6.69 18.60
C VAL A 39 13.48 6.67 18.06
N SER A 40 13.88 7.71 17.34
CA SER A 40 15.23 7.82 16.77
C SER A 40 15.72 9.27 16.85
N VAL A 41 16.93 9.45 17.36
CA VAL A 41 17.62 10.76 17.39
C VAL A 41 18.02 11.22 15.99
N HIS A 42 18.34 10.26 15.10
CA HIS A 42 18.80 10.56 13.75
C HIS A 42 17.65 10.77 12.75
N GLN A 43 16.50 10.20 13.06
CA GLN A 43 15.29 10.26 12.23
C GLN A 43 14.08 10.59 13.12
N PRO A 44 14.00 11.82 13.65
CA PRO A 44 13.00 12.20 14.66
C PRO A 44 11.56 12.21 14.13
N TRP A 45 11.36 12.13 12.82
CA TRP A 45 10.05 12.03 12.18
C TRP A 45 9.48 10.61 12.16
N ILE A 46 10.29 9.56 12.37
CA ILE A 46 9.81 8.18 12.41
C ILE A 46 8.93 7.97 13.65
N ARG A 47 7.76 7.37 13.41
CA ARG A 47 6.79 7.03 14.45
C ARG A 47 6.62 5.52 14.59
N PRO A 48 6.29 5.02 15.79
CA PRO A 48 5.87 3.65 15.98
C PRO A 48 4.47 3.44 15.39
N ILE A 49 4.33 2.45 14.51
CA ILE A 49 3.06 2.04 13.93
C ILE A 49 2.63 0.74 14.62
N VAL A 50 1.57 0.79 15.41
CA VAL A 50 1.04 -0.39 16.09
C VAL A 50 0.28 -1.24 15.07
N ARG A 51 0.76 -2.48 14.87
CA ARG A 51 0.08 -3.48 14.06
C ARG A 51 -0.37 -4.65 14.95
N GLY A 52 -1.62 -5.07 14.82
CA GLY A 52 -2.17 -6.18 15.61
C GLY A 52 -1.63 -7.58 15.24
N LYS A 53 -0.42 -7.68 14.69
CA LYS A 53 0.20 -8.96 14.31
C LYS A 53 0.92 -9.60 15.49
N LEU A 54 0.84 -10.94 15.60
CA LEU A 54 1.46 -11.71 16.69
C LEU A 54 3.01 -11.60 16.71
N THR A 55 3.63 -11.53 15.53
CA THR A 55 5.09 -11.56 15.36
C THR A 55 5.78 -10.20 15.45
N ALA A 56 5.08 -9.12 15.06
CA ALA A 56 5.62 -7.76 15.12
C ALA A 56 4.52 -6.80 15.56
N LYS A 57 4.47 -6.52 16.86
CA LYS A 57 3.45 -5.63 17.43
C LYS A 57 3.60 -4.17 17.01
N VAL A 58 4.81 -3.74 16.69
CA VAL A 58 5.15 -2.37 16.30
C VAL A 58 6.10 -2.39 15.12
N GLU A 59 5.78 -1.66 14.07
CA GLU A 59 6.65 -1.36 12.95
C GLU A 59 7.05 0.12 13.01
N PHE A 60 8.18 0.47 12.39
CA PHE A 60 8.70 1.84 12.36
C PHE A 60 8.85 2.28 10.90
N GLY A 61 8.48 3.50 10.58
CA GLY A 61 8.61 4.04 9.24
C GLY A 61 7.40 4.85 8.78
N ALA A 62 7.33 5.08 7.47
CA ALA A 62 6.17 5.73 6.86
C ALA A 62 5.00 4.76 6.72
N LYS A 63 3.79 5.25 6.96
CA LYS A 63 2.56 4.54 6.64
C LYS A 63 2.17 4.88 5.19
N VAL A 64 1.99 3.85 4.37
CA VAL A 64 1.68 3.99 2.94
C VAL A 64 0.36 3.29 2.66
N ALA A 65 -0.60 4.04 2.10
CA ALA A 65 -1.78 3.48 1.46
C ALA A 65 -1.50 3.32 -0.03
N LEU A 66 -1.76 2.13 -0.56
CA LEU A 66 -1.46 1.75 -1.94
C LEU A 66 -2.71 1.26 -2.64
N SER A 67 -2.93 1.70 -3.86
CA SER A 67 -3.91 1.11 -4.78
C SER A 67 -3.21 0.35 -5.90
N LEU A 68 -3.89 -0.65 -6.46
CA LEU A 68 -3.46 -1.37 -7.66
C LEU A 68 -4.50 -1.22 -8.75
N GLU A 69 -4.06 -0.74 -9.90
CA GLU A 69 -4.85 -0.68 -11.12
C GLU A 69 -4.14 -1.48 -12.21
N ASN A 70 -4.75 -2.57 -12.68
CA ASN A 70 -4.14 -3.50 -13.65
C ASN A 70 -2.76 -4.01 -13.23
N GLY A 71 -2.52 -4.13 -11.90
CA GLY A 71 -1.25 -4.55 -11.32
C GLY A 71 -0.18 -3.45 -11.23
N TYR A 72 -0.49 -2.20 -11.63
CA TYR A 72 0.35 -1.03 -11.40
C TYR A 72 0.03 -0.41 -10.06
N ALA A 73 1.07 -0.20 -9.25
CA ALA A 73 0.94 0.36 -7.91
C ALA A 73 0.89 1.89 -7.95
N ARG A 74 0.00 2.47 -7.16
CA ARG A 74 -0.07 3.92 -6.91
C ARG A 74 -0.05 4.19 -5.42
N ILE A 75 0.80 5.11 -4.99
CA ILE A 75 0.79 5.61 -3.62
C ILE A 75 -0.35 6.60 -3.51
N GLU A 76 -1.38 6.24 -2.76
CA GLU A 76 -2.54 7.09 -2.50
C GLU A 76 -2.28 8.05 -1.33
N THR A 77 -1.62 7.55 -0.30
CA THR A 77 -1.24 8.37 0.86
C THR A 77 0.06 7.86 1.44
N LEU A 78 0.97 8.77 1.73
CA LEU A 78 2.20 8.49 2.45
C LEU A 78 2.28 9.47 3.63
N SER A 79 2.46 8.96 4.84
CA SER A 79 2.57 9.78 6.04
C SER A 79 3.52 9.14 7.04
N TRP A 80 4.25 9.97 7.77
CA TRP A 80 5.07 9.55 8.91
C TRP A 80 4.23 9.40 10.18
N GLU A 81 3.02 9.95 10.18
CA GLU A 81 2.06 9.83 11.27
C GLU A 81 1.03 8.76 10.97
N ALA A 82 0.46 8.19 12.04
CA ALA A 82 -0.60 7.21 11.90
C ALA A 82 -1.88 7.88 11.36
N PHE A 83 -2.43 7.36 10.27
CA PHE A 83 -3.71 7.78 9.73
C PHE A 83 -4.68 6.60 9.65
N ASN A 84 -5.97 6.92 9.66
CA ASN A 84 -7.01 5.91 9.44
C ASN A 84 -7.13 5.59 7.94
N GLU A 85 -6.73 4.40 7.54
CA GLU A 85 -6.76 3.95 6.14
C GLU A 85 -8.16 4.03 5.53
N SER A 86 -9.21 3.80 6.32
CA SER A 86 -10.58 3.85 5.80
C SER A 86 -10.96 5.21 5.21
N LYS A 87 -10.36 6.29 5.69
CA LYS A 87 -10.61 7.66 5.19
C LYS A 87 -9.94 7.96 3.85
N THR A 88 -8.99 7.15 3.41
CA THR A 88 -8.27 7.39 2.15
C THR A 88 -9.04 6.91 0.91
N LEU A 89 -10.12 6.14 1.08
CA LEU A 89 -10.84 5.55 -0.05
C LEU A 89 -11.49 6.61 -0.92
N ILE A 90 -12.17 7.57 -0.35
CA ILE A 90 -12.87 8.64 -1.09
C ILE A 90 -11.87 9.44 -1.92
N ASP A 91 -10.80 9.91 -1.30
CA ASP A 91 -9.74 10.67 -2.00
C ASP A 91 -9.08 9.85 -3.12
N SER A 92 -8.92 8.53 -2.90
CA SER A 92 -8.37 7.63 -3.91
C SER A 92 -9.31 7.48 -5.11
N CYS A 93 -10.63 7.42 -4.88
CA CYS A 93 -11.63 7.36 -5.94
C CYS A 93 -11.69 8.67 -6.74
N GLU A 94 -11.64 9.82 -6.07
CA GLU A 94 -11.64 11.13 -6.75
C GLU A 94 -10.37 11.29 -7.61
N ARG A 95 -9.20 10.91 -7.09
CA ARG A 95 -7.96 10.90 -7.89
C ARG A 95 -8.00 9.90 -9.04
N TYR A 96 -8.71 8.78 -8.88
CA TYR A 96 -8.95 7.85 -9.98
C TYR A 96 -9.80 8.51 -11.06
N PHE A 97 -10.88 9.20 -10.67
CA PHE A 97 -11.75 9.93 -11.59
C PHE A 97 -11.01 11.05 -12.33
N GLU A 98 -10.18 11.84 -11.64
CA GLU A 98 -9.36 12.89 -12.26
C GLU A 98 -8.42 12.33 -13.35
N ARG A 99 -7.89 11.12 -13.15
CA ARG A 99 -6.97 10.48 -14.11
C ARG A 99 -7.67 9.83 -15.29
N ASN A 100 -8.82 9.22 -15.05
CA ASN A 100 -9.46 8.33 -16.02
C ASN A 100 -10.76 8.91 -16.62
N GLY A 101 -11.28 10.02 -16.08
CA GLY A 101 -12.55 10.63 -16.50
C GLY A 101 -13.79 9.84 -16.10
N CYS A 102 -13.63 8.74 -15.36
CA CYS A 102 -14.72 7.91 -14.86
C CYS A 102 -14.38 7.30 -13.51
N TYR A 103 -15.39 6.93 -12.73
CA TYR A 103 -15.18 6.17 -11.50
C TYR A 103 -14.87 4.69 -11.78
N PRO A 104 -14.16 3.98 -10.88
CA PRO A 104 -13.92 2.56 -11.04
C PRO A 104 -15.23 1.78 -10.92
N GLU A 105 -15.43 0.76 -11.76
CA GLU A 105 -16.61 -0.10 -11.68
C GLU A 105 -16.68 -0.86 -10.36
N ARG A 106 -15.51 -1.33 -9.88
CA ARG A 106 -15.39 -2.07 -8.63
C ARG A 106 -14.12 -1.73 -7.87
N ILE A 107 -14.18 -1.81 -6.54
CA ILE A 107 -13.05 -1.66 -5.63
C ILE A 107 -13.00 -2.89 -4.74
N LEU A 108 -11.84 -3.51 -4.66
CA LEU A 108 -11.55 -4.61 -3.74
C LEU A 108 -10.75 -4.04 -2.56
N ALA A 109 -11.35 -4.02 -1.39
CA ALA A 109 -10.75 -3.42 -0.21
C ALA A 109 -10.89 -4.31 1.03
N ASP A 110 -10.05 -4.05 2.02
CA ASP A 110 -10.13 -4.70 3.31
C ASP A 110 -11.38 -4.27 4.10
N LYS A 111 -11.72 -5.08 5.12
CA LYS A 111 -12.88 -4.83 6.00
C LYS A 111 -12.89 -3.42 6.58
N ILE A 112 -11.73 -2.84 6.87
CA ILE A 112 -11.60 -1.50 7.45
C ILE A 112 -12.20 -0.40 6.55
N TYR A 113 -12.18 -0.59 5.24
CA TYR A 113 -12.72 0.37 4.26
C TYR A 113 -14.25 0.28 4.12
N ARG A 114 -14.90 -0.79 4.62
CA ARG A 114 -16.35 -0.99 4.52
C ARG A 114 -17.10 -0.33 5.68
N ASN A 115 -16.89 0.95 5.89
CA ASN A 115 -17.68 1.77 6.81
C ASN A 115 -18.90 2.37 6.09
N ARG A 116 -19.84 2.96 6.85
CA ARG A 116 -21.07 3.51 6.29
C ARG A 116 -20.81 4.63 5.29
N GLU A 117 -19.88 5.52 5.59
CA GLU A 117 -19.51 6.66 4.74
C GLU A 117 -19.00 6.20 3.38
N ASN A 118 -18.05 5.27 3.35
CA ASN A 118 -17.49 4.73 2.12
C ASN A 118 -18.52 3.93 1.31
N LEU A 119 -19.39 3.15 1.96
CA LEU A 119 -20.46 2.42 1.30
C LEU A 119 -21.45 3.38 0.64
N GLN A 120 -21.89 4.42 1.35
CA GLN A 120 -22.78 5.43 0.82
C GLN A 120 -22.16 6.21 -0.34
N TYR A 121 -20.89 6.61 -0.20
CA TYR A 121 -20.14 7.28 -1.26
C TYR A 121 -20.05 6.42 -2.53
N CYS A 122 -19.73 5.14 -2.39
CA CYS A 122 -19.61 4.21 -3.52
C CYS A 122 -20.97 3.96 -4.19
N ASP A 123 -22.03 3.78 -3.42
CA ASP A 123 -23.40 3.56 -3.91
C ASP A 123 -23.88 4.73 -4.75
N LEU A 124 -23.71 5.97 -4.27
CA LEU A 124 -24.06 7.20 -4.99
C LEU A 124 -23.34 7.36 -6.33
N ARG A 125 -22.18 6.72 -6.51
CA ARG A 125 -21.37 6.79 -7.75
C ARG A 125 -21.41 5.51 -8.59
N GLY A 126 -22.23 4.53 -8.21
CA GLY A 126 -22.33 3.25 -8.89
C GLY A 126 -21.08 2.36 -8.75
N ILE A 127 -20.22 2.61 -7.74
CA ILE A 127 -19.00 1.85 -7.48
C ILE A 127 -19.34 0.62 -6.63
N LYS A 128 -18.99 -0.57 -7.09
CA LYS A 128 -19.15 -1.81 -6.31
C LYS A 128 -17.99 -1.98 -5.32
N LEU A 129 -18.23 -1.66 -4.04
CA LEU A 129 -17.22 -1.87 -2.99
C LEU A 129 -17.27 -3.30 -2.48
N HIS A 130 -16.34 -4.13 -2.92
CA HIS A 130 -16.17 -5.53 -2.55
C HIS A 130 -15.22 -5.70 -1.36
N GLY A 131 -15.39 -6.81 -0.64
CA GLY A 131 -14.59 -7.17 0.52
C GLY A 131 -15.44 -7.89 1.57
N PRO A 132 -14.86 -8.31 2.70
CA PRO A 132 -15.59 -9.04 3.74
C PRO A 132 -16.82 -8.28 4.20
N LYS A 133 -18.00 -8.92 4.14
CA LYS A 133 -19.27 -8.29 4.53
C LYS A 133 -19.29 -8.00 6.04
N LEU A 134 -19.91 -6.88 6.39
CA LEU A 134 -20.17 -6.50 7.77
C LEU A 134 -21.48 -7.16 8.23
N GLY A 135 -21.53 -7.60 9.49
CA GLY A 135 -22.75 -8.13 10.10
C GLY A 135 -22.75 -9.64 10.28
N ARG A 136 -23.92 -10.17 10.65
CA ARG A 136 -24.13 -11.59 10.88
C ARG A 136 -24.25 -12.34 9.54
N PRO A 137 -23.61 -13.51 9.39
CA PRO A 137 -23.76 -14.33 8.20
C PRO A 137 -25.24 -14.69 7.93
N PRO A 138 -25.61 -14.91 6.64
CA PRO A 138 -26.95 -15.39 6.30
C PRO A 138 -27.25 -16.71 7.00
N LYS A 139 -28.52 -16.90 7.40
CA LYS A 139 -28.98 -18.17 7.98
C LYS A 139 -29.10 -19.27 6.91
N ASP A 140 -29.34 -18.89 5.66
CA ASP A 140 -29.38 -19.81 4.53
C ASP A 140 -27.98 -20.30 4.19
N LYS A 141 -27.79 -21.63 4.25
CA LYS A 141 -26.53 -22.32 4.03
C LYS A 141 -26.04 -22.21 2.56
N ALA A 142 -26.98 -22.15 1.61
CA ALA A 142 -26.65 -22.03 0.18
C ALA A 142 -26.09 -20.62 -0.10
N LEU A 143 -26.79 -19.58 0.32
CA LEU A 143 -26.37 -18.19 0.22
C LEU A 143 -25.05 -17.93 0.98
N TYR A 144 -24.85 -18.56 2.14
CA TYR A 144 -23.60 -18.46 2.88
C TYR A 144 -22.42 -19.03 2.11
N ASN A 145 -22.60 -20.22 1.51
CA ASN A 145 -21.54 -20.89 0.76
C ASN A 145 -21.17 -20.11 -0.52
N GLU A 146 -22.15 -19.58 -1.24
CA GLU A 146 -21.94 -18.71 -2.40
C GLU A 146 -21.16 -17.45 -2.04
N GLN A 147 -21.57 -16.77 -0.96
CA GLN A 147 -20.85 -15.59 -0.47
C GLN A 147 -19.42 -15.92 -0.09
N LYS A 148 -19.19 -17.01 0.62
CA LYS A 148 -17.86 -17.45 1.04
C LYS A 148 -16.97 -17.80 -0.15
N TRP A 149 -17.54 -18.38 -1.22
CA TRP A 149 -16.81 -18.69 -2.44
C TRP A 149 -16.39 -17.40 -3.16
N MET A 150 -17.30 -16.43 -3.32
CA MET A 150 -16.97 -15.12 -3.89
C MET A 150 -15.91 -14.38 -3.06
N GLU A 151 -16.06 -14.33 -1.74
CA GLU A 151 -15.07 -13.72 -0.84
C GLU A 151 -13.67 -14.37 -0.97
N LYS A 152 -13.60 -15.67 -1.20
CA LYS A 152 -12.34 -16.40 -1.42
C LYS A 152 -11.66 -15.98 -2.72
N GLN A 153 -12.42 -15.81 -3.81
CA GLN A 153 -11.89 -15.32 -5.07
C GLN A 153 -11.39 -13.87 -4.95
N GLU A 154 -12.21 -13.01 -4.37
CA GLU A 154 -11.85 -11.60 -4.13
C GLU A 154 -10.63 -11.45 -3.20
N ALA A 155 -10.47 -12.34 -2.22
CA ALA A 155 -9.30 -12.37 -1.34
C ALA A 155 -8.00 -12.62 -2.15
N GLY A 156 -8.03 -13.49 -3.15
CA GLY A 156 -6.88 -13.72 -4.05
C GLY A 156 -6.48 -12.45 -4.81
N GLU A 157 -7.46 -11.70 -5.33
CA GLU A 157 -7.19 -10.43 -6.01
C GLU A 157 -6.69 -9.34 -5.05
N ARG A 158 -7.22 -9.25 -3.82
CA ARG A 158 -6.74 -8.31 -2.79
C ARG A 158 -5.31 -8.59 -2.36
N ASN A 159 -4.92 -9.85 -2.27
CA ASN A 159 -3.56 -10.26 -1.91
C ASN A 159 -2.50 -9.71 -2.90
N ALA A 160 -2.90 -9.27 -4.10
CA ALA A 160 -1.99 -8.63 -5.04
C ALA A 160 -1.36 -7.34 -4.47
N VAL A 161 -2.08 -6.58 -3.63
CA VAL A 161 -1.54 -5.40 -2.94
C VAL A 161 -0.46 -5.82 -1.95
N GLU A 162 -0.73 -6.85 -1.13
CA GLU A 162 0.27 -7.40 -0.19
C GLU A 162 1.48 -7.94 -0.95
N GLY A 163 1.26 -8.61 -2.07
CA GLY A 163 2.31 -9.09 -2.96
C GLY A 163 3.20 -7.96 -3.48
N LYS A 164 2.62 -6.79 -3.81
CA LYS A 164 3.40 -5.61 -4.23
C LYS A 164 4.25 -5.05 -3.09
N PHE A 165 3.72 -4.95 -1.88
CA PHE A 165 4.53 -4.59 -0.71
C PHE A 165 5.63 -5.60 -0.44
N GLY A 166 5.34 -6.91 -0.56
CA GLY A 166 6.33 -7.99 -0.41
C GLY A 166 7.46 -7.85 -1.45
N GLU A 167 7.11 -7.66 -2.73
CA GLU A 167 8.07 -7.43 -3.82
C GLU A 167 8.94 -6.19 -3.54
N ALA A 168 8.32 -5.07 -3.16
CA ALA A 168 9.02 -3.83 -2.86
C ALA A 168 9.98 -3.98 -1.68
N LYS A 169 9.59 -4.69 -0.62
CA LYS A 169 10.44 -4.97 0.54
C LYS A 169 11.61 -5.89 0.19
N GLN A 170 11.33 -7.03 -0.44
CA GLN A 170 12.34 -8.07 -0.67
C GLN A 170 13.34 -7.73 -1.79
N ARG A 171 12.91 -7.02 -2.82
CA ARG A 171 13.72 -6.78 -4.03
C ARG A 171 14.23 -5.36 -4.17
N TYR A 172 13.55 -4.38 -3.57
CA TYR A 172 13.83 -2.96 -3.80
C TYR A 172 14.12 -2.19 -2.51
N GLY A 173 14.26 -2.88 -1.37
CA GLY A 173 14.72 -2.29 -0.12
C GLY A 173 13.72 -1.37 0.57
N LEU A 174 12.40 -1.55 0.32
CA LEU A 174 11.36 -0.78 1.01
C LEU A 174 11.37 -1.02 2.54
N ASP A 175 11.92 -2.14 3.00
CA ASP A 175 12.09 -2.46 4.41
C ASP A 175 13.29 -1.75 5.07
N ARG A 176 14.20 -1.15 4.26
CA ARG A 176 15.47 -0.55 4.71
C ARG A 176 15.77 0.76 4.01
N VAL A 177 14.88 1.73 4.11
CA VAL A 177 15.12 3.06 3.55
C VAL A 177 16.16 3.79 4.40
N MET A 178 17.40 3.89 3.90
CA MET A 178 18.61 4.37 4.62
C MET A 178 18.87 5.86 4.40
N THR A 179 17.86 6.69 4.20
CA THR A 179 18.02 8.13 3.99
C THR A 179 17.96 8.90 5.30
N ARG A 180 18.62 10.07 5.34
CA ARG A 180 18.74 10.89 6.56
C ARG A 180 17.68 11.98 6.68
N LEU A 181 16.91 12.24 5.64
CA LEU A 181 15.88 13.27 5.59
C LEU A 181 14.52 12.64 5.26
N SER A 182 13.46 13.14 5.84
CA SER A 182 12.09 12.68 5.55
C SER A 182 11.75 12.78 4.06
N VAL A 183 12.03 13.94 3.46
CA VAL A 183 11.79 14.18 2.02
C VAL A 183 12.55 13.18 1.13
N SER A 184 13.82 12.91 1.45
CA SER A 184 14.60 11.92 0.71
C SER A 184 14.05 10.50 0.91
N SER A 185 13.56 10.18 2.11
CA SER A 185 12.90 8.88 2.37
C SER A 185 11.62 8.73 1.56
N GLU A 186 10.80 9.77 1.49
CA GLU A 186 9.58 9.80 0.67
C GLU A 186 9.92 9.61 -0.81
N SER A 187 10.91 10.35 -1.32
CA SER A 187 11.38 10.22 -2.69
C SER A 187 11.84 8.79 -3.01
N VAL A 188 12.59 8.14 -2.11
CA VAL A 188 13.02 6.74 -2.27
C VAL A 188 11.82 5.80 -2.29
N ILE A 189 10.83 5.99 -1.41
CA ILE A 189 9.61 5.17 -1.40
C ILE A 189 8.87 5.30 -2.75
N HIS A 190 8.71 6.52 -3.27
CA HIS A 190 8.10 6.75 -4.58
C HIS A 190 8.89 6.10 -5.73
N LEU A 191 10.23 6.21 -5.71
CA LEU A 191 11.10 5.57 -6.71
C LEU A 191 11.00 4.04 -6.68
N ILE A 192 10.91 3.43 -5.50
CA ILE A 192 10.72 1.98 -5.36
C ILE A 192 9.46 1.52 -6.10
N PHE A 193 8.31 2.18 -5.86
CA PHE A 193 7.07 1.83 -6.55
C PHE A 193 7.11 2.16 -8.05
N LEU A 194 7.79 3.23 -8.46
CA LEU A 194 8.05 3.51 -9.87
C LEU A 194 8.82 2.36 -10.53
N VAL A 195 9.90 1.87 -9.91
CA VAL A 195 10.70 0.76 -10.44
C VAL A 195 9.88 -0.53 -10.51
N THR A 196 9.04 -0.83 -9.50
CA THR A 196 8.15 -2.01 -9.57
C THR A 196 7.17 -1.91 -10.74
N ASN A 197 6.67 -0.72 -11.04
CA ASN A 197 5.77 -0.46 -12.17
C ASN A 197 6.49 -0.57 -13.52
N LEU A 198 7.71 -0.03 -13.62
CA LEU A 198 8.54 -0.16 -14.83
C LEU A 198 8.88 -1.62 -15.14
N LYS A 199 9.22 -2.40 -14.11
CA LYS A 199 9.45 -3.84 -14.26
C LYS A 199 8.19 -4.57 -14.77
N LYS A 200 7.02 -4.26 -14.20
CA LYS A 200 5.76 -4.83 -14.69
C LYS A 200 5.53 -4.47 -16.15
N ARG A 201 5.68 -3.20 -16.52
CA ARG A 201 5.51 -2.73 -17.91
C ARG A 201 6.46 -3.45 -18.86
N LEU A 202 7.72 -3.64 -18.48
CA LEU A 202 8.69 -4.39 -19.27
C LEU A 202 8.24 -5.85 -19.46
N GLY A 203 7.77 -6.50 -18.42
CA GLY A 203 7.22 -7.86 -18.49
C GLY A 203 6.01 -7.96 -19.42
N ASP A 204 5.07 -7.02 -19.33
CA ASP A 204 3.89 -6.95 -20.21
C ASP A 204 4.29 -6.75 -21.69
N LEU A 205 5.28 -5.90 -21.97
CA LEU A 205 5.81 -5.69 -23.32
C LEU A 205 6.51 -6.93 -23.86
N LEU A 206 7.36 -7.56 -23.05
CA LEU A 206 8.05 -8.80 -23.42
C LEU A 206 7.06 -9.93 -23.71
N PHE A 207 6.02 -10.09 -22.88
CA PHE A 207 4.97 -11.07 -23.10
C PHE A 207 4.23 -10.83 -24.41
N LYS A 208 3.88 -9.57 -24.72
CA LYS A 208 3.23 -9.20 -26.00
C LYS A 208 4.14 -9.52 -27.19
N LEU A 209 5.44 -9.21 -27.10
CA LEU A 209 6.42 -9.51 -28.14
C LEU A 209 6.54 -11.03 -28.39
N LEU A 210 6.71 -11.83 -27.32
CA LEU A 210 6.78 -13.28 -27.41
C LEU A 210 5.52 -13.86 -28.02
N LYS A 211 4.34 -13.38 -27.61
CA LYS A 211 3.07 -13.79 -28.17
C LYS A 211 3.00 -13.48 -29.68
N ALA A 212 3.40 -12.30 -30.10
CA ALA A 212 3.42 -11.90 -31.52
C ALA A 212 4.36 -12.80 -32.35
N LEU A 213 5.56 -13.11 -31.83
CA LEU A 213 6.52 -14.00 -32.49
C LEU A 213 5.96 -15.43 -32.65
N LEU A 214 5.37 -15.99 -31.60
CA LEU A 214 4.76 -17.31 -31.65
C LEU A 214 3.62 -17.37 -32.67
N PHE A 215 2.73 -16.36 -32.68
CA PHE A 215 1.61 -16.33 -33.63
C PHE A 215 2.09 -16.12 -35.09
N SER A 216 3.19 -15.39 -35.32
CA SER A 216 3.75 -15.22 -36.67
C SER A 216 4.27 -16.55 -37.24
N GLN A 217 4.88 -17.39 -36.41
CA GLN A 217 5.36 -18.73 -36.83
C GLN A 217 4.23 -19.71 -37.20
N PHE A 218 3.08 -19.61 -36.52
CA PHE A 218 1.90 -20.42 -36.86
C PHE A 218 1.23 -20.00 -38.16
N ARG A 219 1.34 -18.71 -38.54
CA ARG A 219 0.72 -18.16 -39.74
C ARG A 219 1.52 -18.47 -41.04
N SER A 220 2.79 -18.85 -40.91
CA SER A 220 3.69 -19.14 -42.02
C SER A 220 3.77 -20.61 -42.39
N ARG A 221 2.95 -21.51 -41.83
CA ARG A 221 2.84 -22.90 -42.31
C ARG A 221 1.98 -22.92 -43.59
N PRO A 222 2.56 -23.21 -44.76
CA PRO A 222 1.78 -23.35 -45.97
C PRO A 222 0.77 -24.50 -45.79
N ALA A 223 -0.45 -24.28 -46.25
CA ALA A 223 -1.45 -25.36 -46.34
C ALA A 223 -0.88 -26.48 -47.23
N ILE A 224 -0.74 -27.68 -46.67
CA ILE A 224 -0.38 -28.84 -47.46
C ILE A 224 -1.56 -29.13 -48.41
N SER A 225 -1.41 -28.75 -49.69
CA SER A 225 -2.35 -29.10 -50.72
C SER A 225 -2.33 -30.64 -50.86
N SER A 226 -3.42 -31.31 -50.44
CA SER A 226 -3.65 -32.72 -50.74
C SER A 226 -3.83 -32.88 -52.26
N VAL A 227 -2.83 -33.40 -52.92
CA VAL A 227 -2.95 -33.89 -54.30
C VAL A 227 -3.61 -35.26 -54.18
N THR A 228 -4.89 -35.34 -54.55
CA THR A 228 -5.59 -36.60 -54.85
C THR A 228 -5.35 -36.93 -56.32
N GLN A 229 -4.69 -38.05 -56.59
CA GLN A 229 -4.80 -38.75 -57.88
C GLN A 229 -6.05 -39.59 -57.94
#